data_0c04fc59aad66c31acb31ccd85dcbda8
#
_entry.id   0c04fc59aad66c31acb31ccd85dcbda8
#
_cell.length_a   1.000
_cell.length_b   1.000
_cell.length_c   1.000
_cell.angle_alpha   90.00
_cell.angle_beta   90.00
_cell.angle_gamma   90.00
#
_symmetry.space_group_name_H-M   'P 1'
#
loop_
_entity.id
_entity.type
_entity.pdbx_description
1 polymer ?
#
loop_
_entity_poly.entity_id
_entity_poly.type
_entity_poly.pdbx_seq_one_letter_code
_entity_poly.pdbx_strand_id
1 'polypeptide(L)'
;GLIAGTYYANIIDYKGCGIVVPIVVNEPDPVEVNSITIVPVSCYGFGDGRILVNAYGGNYLEYELTTSQGVTQTWQANPLFTGLDADTTFITVRDSNFCEVTYNTITQNYVPQPDSAYVDSIIAHDIKCFGDSTGSILINAYGGNLLSYTIDSVLTSTKFYPGLIADTFYVQVVDSKNCPVNYLNNDSTVILTEPPLLQMESNLVQGVTCYYDTTGQIGHFITGGVLPHTLVLNELDTLTSTTLTTQLYGGPWYFTTYDANGCEDSSLVYIPTTDYDCDSIPNNVEGDTDFDFDGTPNMMDFDSDGDGIADIIERDYNRDGIVYDDCDNDGWPDYLDVDQCNFYIPNIVTPNNDGDNDYFVIPDLDKYPNNRLSIFDRLGNLVFQETSYANTFNGIANRSSALSTTNGQLPIGTYFYIVEVNGVPFQSGYIYIMR
;
A
#
# COMPACT_ATOMS: atom_id res chain seq x y z
N GLY A 1 -42.91 -24.06 -88.45
CA GLY A 1 -43.24 -24.90 -87.28
C GLY A 1 -44.68 -24.71 -86.86
N LEU A 2 -45.26 -25.69 -86.13
CA LEU A 2 -46.59 -25.61 -85.55
C LEU A 2 -46.38 -25.18 -84.05
N ILE A 3 -47.29 -24.37 -83.57
CA ILE A 3 -47.31 -24.00 -82.12
C ILE A 3 -48.18 -25.10 -81.38
N ALA A 4 -48.09 -25.09 -80.01
CA ALA A 4 -48.92 -26.01 -79.21
C ALA A 4 -50.44 -25.81 -79.52
N GLY A 5 -51.14 -26.90 -79.72
CA GLY A 5 -52.56 -26.86 -80.11
C GLY A 5 -53.00 -28.16 -80.79
N THR A 6 -54.26 -28.25 -81.01
CA THR A 6 -54.83 -29.42 -81.74
C THR A 6 -55.00 -29.08 -83.23
N TYR A 7 -54.35 -29.82 -84.04
CA TYR A 7 -54.39 -29.73 -85.54
C TYR A 7 -55.21 -30.88 -86.07
N TYR A 8 -55.81 -30.67 -87.20
CA TYR A 8 -56.67 -31.69 -87.88
C TYR A 8 -56.05 -32.04 -89.19
N ALA A 9 -55.51 -33.24 -89.33
CA ALA A 9 -55.08 -33.79 -90.60
C ALA A 9 -56.26 -34.39 -91.40
N ASN A 10 -56.54 -33.79 -92.55
CA ASN A 10 -57.61 -34.34 -93.40
C ASN A 10 -56.90 -35.26 -94.42
N ILE A 11 -57.14 -36.53 -94.30
CA ILE A 11 -56.63 -37.57 -95.17
C ILE A 11 -57.73 -37.96 -96.18
N ILE A 12 -57.54 -37.71 -97.43
CA ILE A 12 -58.55 -37.99 -98.49
C ILE A 12 -57.95 -39.03 -99.40
N ASP A 13 -58.75 -40.14 -99.74
CA ASP A 13 -58.31 -41.13 -100.71
C ASP A 13 -58.62 -40.65 -102.18
N TYR A 14 -58.10 -41.36 -103.16
CA TYR A 14 -58.25 -40.95 -104.51
C TYR A 14 -59.73 -41.03 -105.04
N LYS A 15 -60.65 -41.60 -104.30
CA LYS A 15 -62.07 -41.62 -104.57
C LYS A 15 -62.88 -40.53 -103.82
N GLY A 16 -62.19 -39.65 -103.04
CA GLY A 16 -62.78 -38.52 -102.37
C GLY A 16 -63.32 -38.84 -100.92
N CYS A 17 -63.16 -40.08 -100.45
CA CYS A 17 -63.49 -40.38 -99.01
C CYS A 17 -62.42 -39.89 -98.11
N GLY A 18 -62.81 -39.01 -97.18
CA GLY A 18 -61.90 -38.36 -96.20
C GLY A 18 -62.15 -38.80 -94.79
N ILE A 19 -61.02 -38.84 -93.95
CA ILE A 19 -61.02 -38.96 -92.52
C ILE A 19 -60.28 -37.80 -91.95
N VAL A 20 -60.76 -37.21 -90.89
CA VAL A 20 -60.08 -36.16 -90.12
C VAL A 20 -59.52 -36.79 -88.84
N VAL A 21 -58.18 -36.68 -88.73
CA VAL A 21 -57.50 -37.21 -87.56
C VAL A 21 -56.98 -36.00 -86.72
N PRO A 22 -57.41 -35.89 -85.47
CA PRO A 22 -56.81 -34.85 -84.59
C PRO A 22 -55.36 -35.22 -84.22
N ILE A 23 -54.46 -34.26 -84.36
CA ILE A 23 -53.10 -34.35 -83.91
C ILE A 23 -52.83 -33.25 -82.92
N VAL A 24 -52.50 -33.66 -81.70
CA VAL A 24 -52.18 -32.72 -80.56
C VAL A 24 -50.69 -32.46 -80.56
N VAL A 25 -50.27 -31.20 -80.78
CA VAL A 25 -48.92 -30.73 -80.57
C VAL A 25 -48.91 -30.14 -79.14
N ASN A 26 -48.14 -30.77 -78.26
CA ASN A 26 -47.98 -30.30 -76.92
C ASN A 26 -46.73 -29.42 -76.84
N GLU A 27 -46.65 -28.45 -75.95
CA GLU A 27 -45.46 -27.74 -75.55
C GLU A 27 -45.05 -28.23 -74.18
N PRO A 28 -43.79 -28.28 -73.82
CA PRO A 28 -43.33 -28.58 -72.46
C PRO A 28 -43.74 -27.46 -71.50
N ASP A 29 -43.84 -27.80 -70.24
CA ASP A 29 -44.04 -26.79 -69.22
C ASP A 29 -42.83 -25.78 -69.26
N PRO A 30 -43.06 -24.47 -69.09
CA PRO A 30 -42.02 -23.50 -69.12
C PRO A 30 -40.96 -23.78 -68.02
N VAL A 31 -39.66 -23.53 -68.29
CA VAL A 31 -38.58 -23.58 -67.29
C VAL A 31 -38.80 -22.44 -66.29
N GLU A 32 -38.91 -22.76 -65.03
CA GLU A 32 -39.06 -21.78 -63.93
C GLU A 32 -38.10 -22.09 -62.78
N VAL A 33 -37.50 -21.04 -62.17
CA VAL A 33 -36.72 -21.15 -60.94
C VAL A 33 -37.59 -20.74 -59.76
N ASN A 34 -37.95 -21.71 -58.92
CA ASN A 34 -38.79 -21.51 -57.74
C ASN A 34 -38.08 -20.80 -56.61
N SER A 35 -36.83 -21.24 -56.32
CA SER A 35 -36.04 -20.67 -55.22
C SER A 35 -34.56 -21.06 -55.39
N ILE A 36 -33.71 -20.29 -54.72
CA ILE A 36 -32.32 -20.67 -54.46
C ILE A 36 -32.06 -20.74 -52.98
N THR A 37 -31.20 -21.66 -52.56
CA THR A 37 -30.69 -21.73 -51.18
C THR A 37 -29.20 -21.39 -51.18
N ILE A 38 -28.81 -20.34 -50.49
CA ILE A 38 -27.42 -19.87 -50.44
C ILE A 38 -26.83 -20.30 -49.10
N VAL A 39 -25.67 -20.94 -49.16
CA VAL A 39 -24.82 -21.19 -48.00
C VAL A 39 -23.68 -20.16 -48.09
N PRO A 40 -23.54 -19.29 -47.08
CA PRO A 40 -22.46 -18.30 -47.02
C PRO A 40 -21.08 -18.92 -47.09
N VAL A 41 -20.09 -18.12 -47.52
CA VAL A 41 -18.69 -18.45 -47.39
C VAL A 41 -18.36 -18.56 -45.89
N SER A 42 -17.61 -19.59 -45.52
CA SER A 42 -17.33 -19.87 -44.11
C SER A 42 -16.40 -18.83 -43.44
N CYS A 43 -15.43 -18.32 -44.21
CA CYS A 43 -14.43 -17.34 -43.78
C CYS A 43 -14.26 -16.23 -44.80
N TYR A 44 -13.83 -15.06 -44.37
CA TYR A 44 -13.47 -13.98 -45.25
C TYR A 44 -12.42 -14.43 -46.29
N GLY A 45 -12.73 -14.22 -47.57
CA GLY A 45 -11.84 -14.56 -48.69
C GLY A 45 -11.75 -16.06 -49.01
N PHE A 46 -12.56 -16.91 -48.37
CA PHE A 46 -12.65 -18.33 -48.74
C PHE A 46 -13.62 -18.50 -49.91
N GLY A 47 -13.38 -19.52 -50.76
CA GLY A 47 -14.21 -19.86 -51.89
C GLY A 47 -15.01 -21.14 -51.63
N ASP A 48 -15.70 -21.24 -50.50
CA ASP A 48 -16.42 -22.44 -50.10
C ASP A 48 -17.98 -22.24 -50.05
N GLY A 49 -18.44 -21.11 -50.53
CA GLY A 49 -19.86 -20.79 -50.70
C GLY A 49 -20.56 -21.76 -51.60
N ARG A 50 -21.86 -21.92 -51.40
CA ARG A 50 -22.69 -22.86 -52.22
C ARG A 50 -24.02 -22.24 -52.55
N ILE A 51 -24.54 -22.61 -53.70
CA ILE A 51 -25.93 -22.30 -54.11
C ILE A 51 -26.59 -23.58 -54.63
N LEU A 52 -27.73 -23.90 -54.06
CA LEU A 52 -28.61 -24.93 -54.55
C LEU A 52 -29.79 -24.27 -55.24
N VAL A 53 -29.99 -24.61 -56.52
CA VAL A 53 -31.09 -24.11 -57.36
C VAL A 53 -32.28 -25.09 -57.32
N ASN A 54 -33.45 -24.60 -57.06
CA ASN A 54 -34.71 -25.37 -57.17
C ASN A 54 -35.48 -24.84 -58.37
N ALA A 55 -35.45 -25.58 -59.49
CA ALA A 55 -36.12 -25.24 -60.71
C ALA A 55 -37.02 -26.41 -61.16
N TYR A 56 -38.01 -26.10 -61.93
CA TYR A 56 -38.95 -27.08 -62.48
C TYR A 56 -39.40 -26.68 -63.91
N GLY A 57 -40.21 -27.52 -64.56
CA GLY A 57 -40.63 -27.35 -65.97
C GLY A 57 -39.58 -27.85 -66.93
N GLY A 58 -39.85 -27.76 -68.22
CA GLY A 58 -38.96 -28.23 -69.29
C GLY A 58 -38.57 -29.72 -69.19
N ASN A 59 -37.64 -30.15 -70.03
CA ASN A 59 -37.12 -31.52 -70.04
C ASN A 59 -35.57 -31.47 -69.82
N TYR A 60 -35.06 -32.28 -68.91
CA TYR A 60 -33.60 -32.39 -68.56
C TYR A 60 -32.95 -31.03 -68.35
N LEU A 61 -33.13 -30.47 -67.15
CA LEU A 61 -32.60 -29.15 -66.80
C LEU A 61 -31.08 -29.14 -66.68
N GLU A 62 -30.50 -28.12 -67.22
CA GLU A 62 -29.08 -27.76 -67.05
C GLU A 62 -28.98 -26.37 -66.46
N TYR A 63 -27.96 -26.17 -65.66
CA TYR A 63 -27.74 -24.98 -64.84
C TYR A 63 -26.41 -24.34 -65.14
N GLU A 64 -26.39 -23.03 -65.26
CA GLU A 64 -25.17 -22.20 -65.42
C GLU A 64 -25.20 -21.10 -64.36
N LEU A 65 -24.01 -20.81 -63.77
CA LEU A 65 -23.79 -19.71 -62.82
C LEU A 65 -22.71 -18.77 -63.33
N THR A 66 -23.01 -17.49 -63.36
CA THR A 66 -22.01 -16.44 -63.68
C THR A 66 -21.96 -15.48 -62.50
N THR A 67 -20.73 -15.06 -62.09
CA THR A 67 -20.52 -14.08 -61.04
C THR A 67 -20.43 -12.66 -61.61
N SER A 68 -20.49 -11.62 -60.72
CA SER A 68 -20.32 -10.24 -61.13
C SER A 68 -18.94 -9.97 -61.74
N GLN A 69 -17.93 -10.78 -61.36
CA GLN A 69 -16.57 -10.73 -61.86
C GLN A 69 -16.38 -11.47 -63.20
N GLY A 70 -17.43 -12.05 -63.77
CA GLY A 70 -17.41 -12.76 -65.03
C GLY A 70 -16.89 -14.21 -64.96
N VAL A 71 -16.72 -14.75 -63.74
CA VAL A 71 -16.39 -16.18 -63.56
C VAL A 71 -17.64 -16.99 -63.81
N THR A 72 -17.56 -17.96 -64.73
CA THR A 72 -18.74 -18.80 -65.12
C THR A 72 -18.46 -20.25 -64.78
N GLN A 73 -19.39 -20.88 -64.01
CA GLN A 73 -19.50 -22.33 -63.93
C GLN A 73 -20.47 -22.77 -65.01
N THR A 74 -19.90 -23.43 -65.98
CA THR A 74 -20.60 -23.77 -67.20
C THR A 74 -21.70 -24.80 -67.04
N TRP A 75 -22.59 -24.93 -68.01
CA TRP A 75 -23.78 -25.83 -68.00
C TRP A 75 -23.50 -27.20 -67.43
N GLN A 76 -24.26 -27.52 -66.35
CA GLN A 76 -24.22 -28.80 -65.64
C GLN A 76 -25.62 -29.26 -65.27
N ALA A 77 -25.83 -30.59 -65.22
CA ALA A 77 -27.11 -31.17 -64.80
C ALA A 77 -27.33 -31.15 -63.27
N ASN A 78 -26.27 -30.89 -62.46
CA ASN A 78 -26.34 -30.79 -61.02
C ASN A 78 -26.81 -29.38 -60.61
N PRO A 79 -27.93 -29.26 -59.85
CA PRO A 79 -28.43 -27.97 -59.41
C PRO A 79 -27.57 -27.31 -58.31
N LEU A 80 -26.53 -27.99 -57.78
CA LEU A 80 -25.66 -27.51 -56.71
C LEU A 80 -24.36 -26.92 -57.27
N PHE A 81 -24.15 -25.63 -57.03
CA PHE A 81 -22.89 -24.94 -57.26
C PHE A 81 -22.10 -24.90 -55.98
N THR A 82 -20.82 -25.19 -56.07
CA THR A 82 -19.88 -25.19 -54.89
C THR A 82 -18.61 -24.45 -55.28
N GLY A 83 -17.81 -24.10 -54.26
CA GLY A 83 -16.56 -23.40 -54.48
C GLY A 83 -16.76 -21.94 -54.89
N LEU A 84 -17.78 -21.28 -54.32
CA LEU A 84 -18.14 -19.91 -54.66
C LEU A 84 -17.45 -18.92 -53.73
N ASP A 85 -16.88 -17.90 -54.30
CA ASP A 85 -16.44 -16.71 -53.58
C ASP A 85 -17.65 -15.83 -53.20
N ALA A 86 -17.43 -14.91 -52.27
CA ALA A 86 -18.44 -13.91 -51.94
C ALA A 86 -18.61 -12.94 -53.10
N ASP A 87 -19.70 -13.08 -53.80
CA ASP A 87 -20.03 -12.26 -54.95
C ASP A 87 -21.54 -12.30 -55.27
N THR A 88 -21.99 -11.39 -56.13
CA THR A 88 -23.28 -11.45 -56.75
C THR A 88 -23.26 -12.46 -57.90
N THR A 89 -24.22 -13.37 -57.91
CA THR A 89 -24.26 -14.43 -58.91
C THR A 89 -25.51 -14.29 -59.76
N PHE A 90 -25.43 -14.76 -61.02
CA PHE A 90 -26.52 -14.84 -61.97
C PHE A 90 -26.65 -16.30 -62.35
N ILE A 91 -27.87 -16.82 -62.26
CA ILE A 91 -28.16 -18.23 -62.49
C ILE A 91 -29.05 -18.31 -63.71
N THR A 92 -28.64 -19.08 -64.71
CA THR A 92 -29.43 -19.39 -65.90
C THR A 92 -29.74 -20.89 -65.89
N VAL A 93 -31.00 -21.23 -66.12
CA VAL A 93 -31.48 -22.60 -66.22
C VAL A 93 -32.07 -22.80 -67.63
N ARG A 94 -31.70 -23.89 -68.29
CA ARG A 94 -32.26 -24.27 -69.60
C ARG A 94 -32.73 -25.72 -69.57
N ASP A 95 -33.62 -26.04 -70.52
CA ASP A 95 -34.00 -27.42 -70.79
C ASP A 95 -33.22 -27.97 -72.05
N SER A 96 -33.43 -29.23 -72.37
CA SER A 96 -32.83 -29.89 -73.52
C SER A 96 -33.23 -29.31 -74.89
N ASN A 97 -34.25 -28.46 -74.88
CA ASN A 97 -34.70 -27.73 -76.08
C ASN A 97 -34.13 -26.33 -76.15
N PHE A 98 -33.20 -25.99 -75.26
CA PHE A 98 -32.60 -24.65 -75.12
C PHE A 98 -33.61 -23.54 -74.68
N CYS A 99 -34.69 -23.87 -74.06
CA CYS A 99 -35.56 -22.89 -73.46
C CYS A 99 -34.88 -22.40 -72.12
N GLU A 100 -34.54 -21.10 -72.03
CA GLU A 100 -33.74 -20.54 -70.94
C GLU A 100 -34.54 -19.59 -70.11
N VAL A 101 -34.28 -19.61 -68.77
CA VAL A 101 -34.70 -18.60 -67.80
C VAL A 101 -33.52 -18.17 -66.96
N THR A 102 -33.34 -16.87 -66.81
CA THR A 102 -32.31 -16.29 -65.92
C THR A 102 -33.02 -15.82 -64.64
N TYR A 103 -32.54 -16.35 -63.52
CA TYR A 103 -32.99 -15.93 -62.18
C TYR A 103 -32.20 -14.68 -61.75
N ASN A 104 -32.85 -13.54 -61.79
CA ASN A 104 -32.25 -12.25 -61.61
C ASN A 104 -32.94 -11.43 -60.53
N THR A 105 -32.84 -11.85 -59.27
CA THR A 105 -33.26 -11.05 -58.12
C THR A 105 -32.00 -10.59 -57.36
N ILE A 106 -31.61 -9.36 -57.61
CA ILE A 106 -30.32 -8.78 -57.14
C ILE A 106 -30.09 -8.96 -55.65
N THR A 107 -31.12 -8.97 -54.83
CA THR A 107 -31.03 -9.11 -53.38
C THR A 107 -30.91 -10.55 -52.90
N GLN A 108 -31.21 -11.54 -53.71
CA GLN A 108 -31.26 -12.95 -53.33
C GLN A 108 -30.06 -13.76 -53.87
N ASN A 109 -29.26 -13.18 -54.77
CA ASN A 109 -28.19 -13.90 -55.46
C ASN A 109 -26.80 -13.55 -54.94
N TYR A 110 -26.69 -12.81 -53.83
CA TYR A 110 -25.41 -12.49 -53.20
C TYR A 110 -24.97 -13.62 -52.27
N VAL A 111 -23.79 -14.16 -52.49
CA VAL A 111 -23.15 -15.11 -51.57
C VAL A 111 -22.40 -14.30 -50.50
N PRO A 112 -22.90 -14.26 -49.27
CA PRO A 112 -22.29 -13.46 -48.21
C PRO A 112 -21.04 -14.14 -47.63
N GLN A 113 -20.16 -13.33 -47.03
CA GLN A 113 -19.02 -13.77 -46.21
C GLN A 113 -19.01 -12.99 -44.89
N PRO A 114 -18.41 -13.52 -43.83
CA PRO A 114 -18.16 -12.77 -42.62
C PRO A 114 -17.12 -11.69 -42.83
N ASP A 115 -17.03 -10.71 -41.94
CA ASP A 115 -15.94 -9.75 -41.90
C ASP A 115 -14.62 -10.46 -41.59
N SER A 116 -13.49 -9.89 -42.03
CA SER A 116 -12.16 -10.41 -41.68
C SER A 116 -11.93 -10.36 -40.18
N ALA A 117 -11.53 -11.48 -39.60
CA ALA A 117 -11.17 -11.54 -38.19
C ALA A 117 -9.79 -10.98 -37.95
N TYR A 118 -9.62 -10.07 -37.00
CA TYR A 118 -8.33 -9.52 -36.62
C TYR A 118 -8.25 -9.11 -35.16
N VAL A 119 -7.04 -9.16 -34.59
CA VAL A 119 -6.71 -8.60 -33.31
C VAL A 119 -6.15 -7.19 -33.54
N ASP A 120 -6.87 -6.19 -33.02
CA ASP A 120 -6.48 -4.78 -33.13
C ASP A 120 -5.39 -4.42 -32.14
N SER A 121 -5.60 -4.76 -30.87
CA SER A 121 -4.65 -4.47 -29.80
C SER A 121 -4.77 -5.46 -28.64
N ILE A 122 -3.66 -5.65 -27.96
CA ILE A 122 -3.59 -6.35 -26.66
C ILE A 122 -3.05 -5.35 -25.67
N ILE A 123 -3.86 -5.02 -24.64
CA ILE A 123 -3.51 -4.08 -23.58
C ILE A 123 -3.14 -4.87 -22.36
N ALA A 124 -1.91 -4.70 -21.89
CA ALA A 124 -1.38 -5.31 -20.69
C ALA A 124 -1.23 -4.28 -19.57
N HIS A 125 -1.56 -4.66 -18.36
CA HIS A 125 -1.26 -3.92 -17.15
C HIS A 125 -0.40 -4.78 -16.24
N ASP A 126 0.78 -4.28 -15.93
CA ASP A 126 1.74 -4.93 -15.04
C ASP A 126 1.25 -5.07 -13.62
N ILE A 127 1.94 -5.90 -12.87
CA ILE A 127 1.67 -6.16 -11.45
C ILE A 127 2.08 -4.93 -10.63
N LYS A 128 1.25 -4.55 -9.65
CA LYS A 128 1.50 -3.37 -8.82
C LYS A 128 2.57 -3.60 -7.78
N CYS A 129 2.49 -4.72 -7.06
CA CYS A 129 3.43 -5.07 -5.99
C CYS A 129 4.07 -6.42 -6.26
N PHE A 130 5.30 -6.59 -5.84
CA PHE A 130 6.02 -7.86 -5.98
C PHE A 130 5.22 -9.03 -5.40
N GLY A 131 5.07 -10.09 -6.19
CA GLY A 131 4.34 -11.31 -5.81
C GLY A 131 2.81 -11.20 -5.84
N ASP A 132 2.25 -10.06 -6.19
CA ASP A 132 0.80 -9.89 -6.31
C ASP A 132 0.23 -10.52 -7.59
N SER A 133 -1.09 -10.63 -7.63
CA SER A 133 -1.87 -11.04 -8.80
C SER A 133 -2.76 -9.91 -9.31
N THR A 134 -2.21 -8.70 -9.44
CA THR A 134 -2.94 -7.50 -9.88
C THR A 134 -2.84 -7.24 -11.37
N GLY A 135 -2.07 -8.05 -12.10
CA GLY A 135 -1.90 -7.95 -13.54
C GLY A 135 -3.18 -8.22 -14.33
N SER A 136 -3.28 -7.66 -15.52
CA SER A 136 -4.41 -7.92 -16.39
C SER A 136 -4.07 -7.80 -17.87
N ILE A 137 -4.79 -8.56 -18.71
CA ILE A 137 -4.70 -8.52 -20.17
C ILE A 137 -6.09 -8.28 -20.76
N LEU A 138 -6.22 -7.30 -21.64
CA LEU A 138 -7.42 -7.02 -22.43
C LEU A 138 -7.11 -7.22 -23.91
N ILE A 139 -7.88 -8.09 -24.58
CA ILE A 139 -7.73 -8.41 -25.99
C ILE A 139 -8.83 -7.71 -26.78
N ASN A 140 -8.49 -6.82 -27.68
CA ASN A 140 -9.42 -6.19 -28.62
C ASN A 140 -9.33 -6.87 -29.97
N ALA A 141 -10.35 -7.67 -30.29
CA ALA A 141 -10.47 -8.36 -31.55
C ALA A 141 -11.84 -8.12 -32.19
N TYR A 142 -11.92 -8.11 -33.49
CA TYR A 142 -13.10 -7.76 -34.28
C TYR A 142 -13.22 -8.65 -35.51
N GLY A 143 -14.43 -8.61 -36.13
CA GLY A 143 -14.74 -9.37 -37.34
C GLY A 143 -14.93 -10.86 -37.09
N GLY A 144 -14.87 -11.65 -38.16
CA GLY A 144 -15.05 -13.09 -38.09
C GLY A 144 -16.45 -13.54 -37.71
N ASN A 145 -16.53 -14.82 -37.35
CA ASN A 145 -17.71 -15.39 -36.66
C ASN A 145 -17.51 -15.24 -35.18
N LEU A 146 -18.27 -15.93 -34.32
CA LEU A 146 -18.09 -15.87 -32.87
C LEU A 146 -16.63 -16.09 -32.48
N LEU A 147 -15.98 -15.05 -31.91
CA LEU A 147 -14.59 -15.13 -31.47
C LEU A 147 -14.51 -15.72 -30.06
N SER A 148 -13.53 -16.58 -29.87
CA SER A 148 -13.14 -17.14 -28.58
C SER A 148 -11.69 -16.76 -28.29
N TYR A 149 -11.33 -16.63 -27.04
CA TYR A 149 -10.03 -16.13 -26.59
C TYR A 149 -9.33 -17.20 -25.75
N THR A 150 -8.04 -17.36 -25.90
CA THR A 150 -7.24 -18.22 -25.05
C THR A 150 -6.02 -17.47 -24.50
N ILE A 151 -5.71 -17.74 -23.26
CA ILE A 151 -4.41 -17.43 -22.65
C ILE A 151 -3.84 -18.76 -22.16
N ASP A 152 -2.62 -19.08 -22.54
CA ASP A 152 -1.92 -20.32 -22.19
C ASP A 152 -2.77 -21.58 -22.40
N SER A 153 -3.52 -21.61 -23.50
CA SER A 153 -4.42 -22.70 -23.90
C SER A 153 -5.71 -22.82 -23.05
N VAL A 154 -5.99 -21.90 -22.16
CA VAL A 154 -7.29 -21.85 -21.45
C VAL A 154 -8.30 -21.08 -22.29
N LEU A 155 -9.28 -21.81 -22.87
CA LEU A 155 -10.33 -21.24 -23.71
C LEU A 155 -11.39 -20.53 -22.86
N THR A 156 -11.69 -19.28 -23.18
CA THR A 156 -12.78 -18.51 -22.59
C THR A 156 -13.55 -17.71 -23.61
N SER A 157 -14.75 -17.24 -23.25
CA SER A 157 -15.52 -16.29 -24.04
C SER A 157 -15.27 -14.84 -23.66
N THR A 158 -14.44 -14.58 -22.63
CA THR A 158 -14.13 -13.24 -22.15
C THR A 158 -12.85 -12.73 -22.81
N LYS A 159 -12.84 -11.45 -23.13
CA LYS A 159 -11.66 -10.76 -23.69
C LYS A 159 -10.80 -10.06 -22.64
N PHE A 160 -11.21 -10.11 -21.37
CA PHE A 160 -10.52 -9.47 -20.24
C PHE A 160 -10.13 -10.51 -19.18
N TYR A 161 -8.86 -10.54 -18.83
CA TYR A 161 -8.24 -11.47 -17.91
C TYR A 161 -7.57 -10.70 -16.77
N PRO A 162 -8.23 -10.54 -15.63
CA PRO A 162 -7.66 -9.96 -14.43
C PRO A 162 -7.02 -11.02 -13.55
N GLY A 163 -6.28 -10.59 -12.53
CA GLY A 163 -5.74 -11.47 -11.50
C GLY A 163 -4.52 -12.27 -11.96
N LEU A 164 -3.75 -11.73 -12.89
CA LEU A 164 -2.54 -12.37 -13.42
C LEU A 164 -1.32 -11.99 -12.57
N ILE A 165 -0.41 -12.96 -12.45
CA ILE A 165 0.92 -12.76 -11.86
C ILE A 165 1.93 -12.35 -12.93
N ALA A 166 3.15 -11.98 -12.53
CA ALA A 166 4.24 -11.72 -13.45
C ALA A 166 4.65 -13.01 -14.18
N ASP A 167 4.46 -13.04 -15.48
CA ASP A 167 4.81 -14.17 -16.35
C ASP A 167 4.72 -13.75 -17.82
N THR A 168 5.06 -14.70 -18.68
CA THR A 168 4.90 -14.60 -20.13
C THR A 168 3.66 -15.36 -20.60
N PHE A 169 2.67 -14.67 -21.13
CA PHE A 169 1.40 -15.23 -21.56
C PHE A 169 1.32 -15.36 -23.09
N TYR A 170 0.78 -16.47 -23.55
CA TYR A 170 0.50 -16.69 -24.98
C TYR A 170 -0.98 -16.46 -25.25
N VAL A 171 -1.26 -15.42 -26.01
CA VAL A 171 -2.63 -15.02 -26.38
C VAL A 171 -2.98 -15.60 -27.74
N GLN A 172 -4.12 -16.28 -27.85
CA GLN A 172 -4.67 -16.72 -29.13
C GLN A 172 -6.15 -16.35 -29.21
N VAL A 173 -6.55 -15.86 -30.39
CA VAL A 173 -7.95 -15.62 -30.74
C VAL A 173 -8.36 -16.63 -31.80
N VAL A 174 -9.48 -17.31 -31.59
CA VAL A 174 -10.00 -18.36 -32.44
C VAL A 174 -11.39 -17.99 -32.92
N ASP A 175 -11.61 -18.05 -34.22
CA ASP A 175 -12.92 -17.94 -34.86
C ASP A 175 -13.68 -19.29 -34.75
N SER A 176 -14.98 -19.28 -34.51
CA SER A 176 -15.79 -20.48 -34.32
C SER A 176 -15.87 -21.39 -35.58
N LYS A 177 -15.49 -20.86 -36.72
CA LYS A 177 -15.39 -21.58 -37.99
C LYS A 177 -13.94 -21.95 -38.36
N ASN A 178 -13.00 -21.73 -37.43
CA ASN A 178 -11.56 -21.88 -37.62
C ASN A 178 -11.01 -20.95 -38.74
N CYS A 179 -11.61 -19.79 -38.92
CA CYS A 179 -11.10 -18.79 -39.87
C CYS A 179 -9.75 -18.22 -39.39
N PRO A 180 -8.84 -17.88 -40.27
CA PRO A 180 -7.61 -17.18 -39.93
C PRO A 180 -7.92 -15.87 -39.21
N VAL A 181 -7.21 -15.61 -38.11
CA VAL A 181 -7.26 -14.35 -37.37
C VAL A 181 -5.94 -13.64 -37.58
N ASN A 182 -5.98 -12.42 -38.06
CA ASN A 182 -4.80 -11.59 -38.32
C ASN A 182 -4.46 -10.77 -37.06
N TYR A 183 -3.20 -10.80 -36.64
CA TYR A 183 -2.66 -9.94 -35.60
C TYR A 183 -1.99 -8.73 -36.23
N LEU A 184 -2.50 -7.53 -35.97
CA LEU A 184 -1.97 -6.30 -36.61
C LEU A 184 -0.50 -6.04 -36.27
N ASN A 185 -0.03 -6.49 -35.12
CA ASN A 185 1.35 -6.34 -34.65
C ASN A 185 2.15 -7.66 -34.60
N ASN A 186 1.62 -8.76 -35.13
CA ASN A 186 2.25 -10.10 -35.18
C ASN A 186 2.70 -10.65 -33.80
N ASP A 187 2.23 -10.08 -32.71
CA ASP A 187 2.67 -10.45 -31.38
C ASP A 187 1.52 -11.08 -30.58
N SER A 188 1.63 -12.39 -30.41
CA SER A 188 0.69 -13.16 -29.55
C SER A 188 1.24 -13.39 -28.15
N THR A 189 2.42 -12.82 -27.85
CA THR A 189 3.11 -12.99 -26.58
C THR A 189 3.01 -11.71 -25.76
N VAL A 190 2.56 -11.82 -24.51
CA VAL A 190 2.44 -10.71 -23.56
C VAL A 190 3.27 -11.02 -22.33
N ILE A 191 4.16 -10.11 -21.96
CA ILE A 191 4.96 -10.21 -20.76
C ILE A 191 4.39 -9.25 -19.75
N LEU A 192 3.98 -9.77 -18.60
CA LEU A 192 3.64 -8.98 -17.43
C LEU A 192 4.81 -8.97 -16.47
N THR A 193 5.22 -7.77 -16.06
CA THR A 193 6.33 -7.57 -15.13
C THR A 193 5.83 -7.14 -13.74
N GLU A 194 6.68 -7.32 -12.74
CA GLU A 194 6.44 -6.85 -11.39
C GLU A 194 7.60 -5.96 -10.92
N PRO A 195 7.36 -5.00 -10.03
CA PRO A 195 8.42 -4.20 -9.45
C PRO A 195 9.31 -5.06 -8.54
N PRO A 196 10.54 -4.61 -8.22
CA PRO A 196 11.34 -5.24 -7.18
C PRO A 196 10.62 -5.23 -5.84
N LEU A 197 10.86 -6.24 -5.01
CA LEU A 197 10.30 -6.32 -3.66
C LEU A 197 10.67 -5.07 -2.84
N LEU A 198 9.65 -4.36 -2.34
CA LEU A 198 9.85 -3.26 -1.40
C LEU A 198 10.34 -3.84 -0.08
N GLN A 199 11.47 -3.35 0.42
CA GLN A 199 12.05 -3.75 1.68
C GLN A 199 12.56 -2.54 2.45
N MET A 200 12.26 -2.51 3.75
CA MET A 200 12.75 -1.50 4.67
C MET A 200 13.53 -2.16 5.82
N GLU A 201 14.73 -1.69 6.05
CA GLU A 201 15.53 -2.00 7.22
C GLU A 201 15.69 -0.73 8.04
N SER A 202 15.34 -0.80 9.33
CA SER A 202 15.49 0.33 10.25
C SER A 202 16.43 -0.07 11.39
N ASN A 203 17.40 0.79 11.66
CA ASN A 203 18.45 0.52 12.63
C ASN A 203 18.58 1.68 13.61
N LEU A 204 18.83 1.34 14.88
CA LEU A 204 19.16 2.33 15.90
C LEU A 204 20.47 3.03 15.56
N VAL A 205 20.45 4.36 15.45
CA VAL A 205 21.61 5.22 15.25
C VAL A 205 22.07 5.80 16.57
N GLN A 206 21.12 6.29 17.38
CA GLN A 206 21.39 6.88 18.68
C GLN A 206 20.29 6.49 19.66
N GLY A 207 20.68 5.95 20.82
CA GLY A 207 19.81 5.72 21.96
C GLY A 207 19.53 7.00 22.76
N VAL A 208 18.77 6.86 23.81
CA VAL A 208 18.52 7.92 24.79
C VAL A 208 19.08 7.51 26.14
N THR A 209 19.45 8.47 26.96
CA THR A 209 19.84 8.22 28.34
C THR A 209 18.59 8.10 29.20
N CYS A 210 17.84 9.13 29.25
CA CYS A 210 16.57 9.21 29.98
C CYS A 210 15.38 8.89 29.07
N TYR A 211 14.34 8.25 29.61
CA TYR A 211 13.16 7.83 28.85
C TYR A 211 12.47 8.99 28.11
N TYR A 212 12.40 10.17 28.71
CA TYR A 212 11.78 11.36 28.12
C TYR A 212 12.72 12.19 27.23
N ASP A 213 13.98 11.81 27.12
CA ASP A 213 14.90 12.46 26.19
C ASP A 213 14.43 12.25 24.75
N THR A 214 14.47 13.31 23.97
CA THR A 214 14.13 13.27 22.54
C THR A 214 15.38 13.31 21.65
N THR A 215 16.47 12.74 22.11
CA THR A 215 17.74 12.69 21.36
C THR A 215 17.88 11.43 20.49
N GLY A 216 16.96 10.47 20.64
CA GLY A 216 16.98 9.22 19.91
C GLY A 216 16.91 9.40 18.40
N GLN A 217 17.61 8.53 17.68
CA GLN A 217 17.68 8.55 16.22
C GLN A 217 17.62 7.14 15.64
N ILE A 218 16.81 6.96 14.60
CA ILE A 218 16.67 5.73 13.84
C ILE A 218 16.96 6.01 12.37
N GLY A 219 17.89 5.25 11.81
CA GLY A 219 18.22 5.28 10.39
C GLY A 219 17.39 4.26 9.61
N HIS A 220 16.99 4.61 8.39
CA HIS A 220 16.19 3.76 7.51
C HIS A 220 16.92 3.52 6.19
N PHE A 221 16.85 2.29 5.72
CA PHE A 221 17.34 1.88 4.42
C PHE A 221 16.21 1.21 3.66
N ILE A 222 15.68 1.86 2.62
CA ILE A 222 14.55 1.41 1.83
C ILE A 222 15.03 1.04 0.43
N THR A 223 14.70 -0.15 -0.01
CA THR A 223 15.07 -0.68 -1.33
C THR A 223 13.88 -1.29 -2.04
N GLY A 224 13.98 -1.44 -3.37
CA GLY A 224 12.90 -2.00 -4.18
C GLY A 224 11.70 -1.07 -4.31
N GLY A 225 10.54 -1.64 -4.63
CA GLY A 225 9.30 -0.90 -4.89
C GLY A 225 9.41 0.09 -6.06
N VAL A 226 8.45 0.98 -6.16
CA VAL A 226 8.36 2.04 -7.18
C VAL A 226 8.46 3.41 -6.51
N LEU A 227 9.43 4.24 -6.93
CA LEU A 227 9.63 5.59 -6.39
C LEU A 227 8.47 6.54 -6.74
N PRO A 228 8.15 7.52 -5.86
CA PRO A 228 8.80 7.83 -4.58
C PRO A 228 8.33 6.92 -3.44
N HIS A 229 9.22 6.76 -2.44
CA HIS A 229 8.84 6.13 -1.18
C HIS A 229 8.29 7.16 -0.18
N THR A 230 7.32 6.74 0.61
CA THR A 230 6.76 7.52 1.72
C THR A 230 6.97 6.74 3.00
N LEU A 231 7.50 7.37 4.04
CA LEU A 231 7.71 6.77 5.36
C LEU A 231 6.68 7.33 6.34
N VAL A 232 6.02 6.45 7.07
CA VAL A 232 4.99 6.78 8.06
C VAL A 232 5.41 6.26 9.42
N LEU A 233 5.23 7.08 10.44
CA LEU A 233 5.53 6.77 11.83
C LEU A 233 4.23 6.47 12.58
N ASN A 234 4.18 5.33 13.29
CA ASN A 234 3.05 4.91 14.12
C ASN A 234 1.68 5.04 13.41
N GLU A 235 1.63 4.79 12.09
CA GLU A 235 0.42 4.86 11.24
C GLU A 235 -0.24 6.26 11.13
N LEU A 236 0.36 7.30 11.68
CA LEU A 236 -0.25 8.64 11.77
C LEU A 236 0.56 9.73 11.06
N ASP A 237 1.86 9.76 11.27
CA ASP A 237 2.70 10.87 10.84
C ASP A 237 3.54 10.53 9.61
N THR A 238 3.31 11.22 8.50
CA THR A 238 4.15 11.11 7.31
C THR A 238 5.45 11.88 7.54
N LEU A 239 6.57 11.19 7.44
CA LEU A 239 7.89 11.78 7.66
C LEU A 239 8.41 12.48 6.40
N THR A 240 9.11 13.59 6.60
CA THR A 240 9.73 14.37 5.51
C THR A 240 11.04 13.77 5.02
N SER A 241 11.63 12.85 5.81
CA SER A 241 12.86 12.13 5.46
C SER A 241 12.60 10.62 5.48
N THR A 242 13.07 9.92 4.47
CA THR A 242 13.02 8.46 4.36
C THR A 242 14.31 7.77 4.78
N THR A 243 15.30 8.51 5.29
CA THR A 243 16.62 7.97 5.65
C THR A 243 16.95 8.08 7.12
N LEU A 244 16.41 9.07 7.82
CA LEU A 244 16.70 9.32 9.24
C LEU A 244 15.51 9.96 9.93
N THR A 245 15.09 9.36 11.04
CA THR A 245 14.13 9.95 11.97
C THR A 245 14.84 10.34 13.25
N THR A 246 14.59 11.56 13.73
CA THR A 246 15.21 12.17 14.91
C THR A 246 14.15 12.63 15.90
N GLN A 247 14.57 13.06 17.06
CA GLN A 247 13.70 13.55 18.14
C GLN A 247 12.78 12.47 18.70
N LEU A 248 13.31 11.24 18.84
CA LEU A 248 12.60 10.10 19.38
C LEU A 248 12.98 9.90 20.85
N TYR A 249 12.01 9.52 21.66
CA TYR A 249 12.20 9.11 23.05
C TYR A 249 12.42 7.59 23.16
N GLY A 250 12.73 7.09 24.34
CA GLY A 250 12.92 5.67 24.60
C GLY A 250 11.65 4.85 24.37
N GLY A 251 11.80 3.59 23.93
CA GLY A 251 10.68 2.68 23.69
C GLY A 251 10.55 2.18 22.26
N PRO A 252 9.43 1.51 21.95
CA PRO A 252 9.19 0.94 20.64
C PRO A 252 8.69 1.96 19.63
N TRP A 253 9.22 1.89 18.40
CA TRP A 253 8.84 2.74 17.29
C TRP A 253 8.52 1.91 16.06
N TYR A 254 7.30 2.08 15.53
CA TYR A 254 6.81 1.40 14.33
C TYR A 254 6.93 2.32 13.12
N PHE A 255 7.58 1.83 12.09
CA PHE A 255 7.71 2.51 10.82
C PHE A 255 7.09 1.67 9.72
N THR A 256 6.33 2.31 8.84
CA THR A 256 5.79 1.69 7.63
C THR A 256 6.20 2.52 6.43
N THR A 257 6.76 1.89 5.42
CA THR A 257 7.06 2.53 4.14
C THR A 257 6.03 2.12 3.10
N TYR A 258 5.65 3.06 2.26
CA TYR A 258 4.81 2.85 1.09
C TYR A 258 5.57 3.30 -0.15
N ASP A 259 5.42 2.56 -1.24
CA ASP A 259 5.88 2.96 -2.55
C ASP A 259 4.80 3.72 -3.35
N ALA A 260 5.10 4.16 -4.58
CA ALA A 260 4.15 4.89 -5.42
C ALA A 260 2.94 4.06 -5.87
N ASN A 261 3.02 2.74 -5.83
CA ASN A 261 1.94 1.81 -6.15
C ASN A 261 1.08 1.45 -4.92
N GLY A 262 1.51 1.89 -3.72
CA GLY A 262 0.86 1.59 -2.44
C GLY A 262 1.29 0.25 -1.84
N CYS A 263 2.39 -0.34 -2.32
CA CYS A 263 3.00 -1.50 -1.67
C CYS A 263 3.65 -1.08 -0.36
N GLU A 264 3.60 -1.94 0.66
CA GLU A 264 4.07 -1.60 1.99
C GLU A 264 5.08 -2.60 2.55
N ASP A 265 5.97 -2.10 3.40
CA ASP A 265 6.81 -2.89 4.28
C ASP A 265 6.97 -2.14 5.61
N SER A 266 7.21 -2.87 6.70
CA SER A 266 7.25 -2.29 8.04
C SER A 266 8.42 -2.80 8.86
N SER A 267 8.84 -1.96 9.82
CA SER A 267 9.93 -2.27 10.73
C SER A 267 9.61 -1.75 12.13
N LEU A 268 9.98 -2.54 13.14
CA LEU A 268 9.91 -2.18 14.54
C LEU A 268 11.33 -2.01 15.08
N VAL A 269 11.62 -0.86 15.68
CA VAL A 269 12.89 -0.59 16.36
C VAL A 269 12.62 -0.15 17.78
N TYR A 270 13.34 -0.73 18.72
CA TYR A 270 13.29 -0.34 20.12
C TYR A 270 14.48 0.56 20.44
N ILE A 271 14.20 1.76 20.97
CA ILE A 271 15.23 2.66 21.48
C ILE A 271 15.42 2.35 22.98
N PRO A 272 16.56 1.78 23.38
CA PRO A 272 16.83 1.51 24.77
C PRO A 272 17.06 2.83 25.52
N THR A 273 16.62 2.88 26.77
CA THR A 273 16.99 3.88 27.74
C THR A 273 17.88 3.26 28.81
N THR A 274 18.82 4.01 29.33
CA THR A 274 19.72 3.56 30.40
C THR A 274 19.31 4.08 31.77
N ASP A 275 18.27 4.90 31.82
CA ASP A 275 17.75 5.58 33.00
C ASP A 275 16.25 5.82 32.78
N TYR A 276 15.37 5.06 33.44
CA TYR A 276 13.93 5.08 33.17
C TYR A 276 13.19 6.24 33.84
N ASP A 277 13.56 6.58 35.07
CA ASP A 277 12.93 7.65 35.86
C ASP A 277 13.63 8.99 35.71
N CYS A 278 14.81 8.99 35.08
CA CYS A 278 15.57 10.20 34.75
C CYS A 278 16.18 10.87 35.98
N ASP A 279 16.52 10.12 36.97
CA ASP A 279 17.19 10.61 38.17
C ASP A 279 18.71 10.68 38.03
N SER A 280 19.24 10.12 36.92
CA SER A 280 20.66 10.00 36.55
C SER A 280 21.43 8.92 37.31
N ILE A 281 20.73 8.00 37.96
CA ILE A 281 21.26 6.68 38.35
C ILE A 281 20.92 5.71 37.23
N PRO A 282 21.88 4.96 36.70
CA PRO A 282 21.59 4.03 35.58
C PRO A 282 20.77 2.83 36.04
N ASN A 283 19.79 2.40 35.25
CA ASN A 283 18.93 1.23 35.51
C ASN A 283 19.68 -0.04 35.95
N ASN A 284 20.88 -0.26 35.42
CA ASN A 284 21.69 -1.43 35.77
C ASN A 284 22.35 -1.33 37.15
N VAL A 285 22.27 -0.20 37.75
CA VAL A 285 22.75 0.11 39.10
C VAL A 285 21.64 -0.07 40.09
N GLU A 286 20.49 0.53 39.83
CA GLU A 286 19.30 0.46 40.69
C GLU A 286 18.69 -0.94 40.68
N GLY A 287 18.63 -1.57 39.51
CA GLY A 287 18.06 -2.91 39.34
C GLY A 287 16.53 -2.92 39.33
N ASP A 288 15.99 -4.13 39.36
CA ASP A 288 14.56 -4.42 39.33
C ASP A 288 13.96 -4.72 40.72
N THR A 289 14.71 -4.38 41.79
CA THR A 289 14.23 -4.49 43.18
C THR A 289 13.30 -3.33 43.49
N ASP A 290 12.38 -3.53 44.40
CA ASP A 290 11.44 -2.57 44.96
C ASP A 290 11.83 -2.48 46.45
N PHE A 291 12.58 -1.45 46.83
CA PHE A 291 13.22 -1.38 48.12
C PHE A 291 12.25 -0.93 49.25
N ASP A 292 11.39 0.05 48.96
CA ASP A 292 10.42 0.57 49.87
C ASP A 292 9.07 -0.20 49.85
N PHE A 293 8.90 -1.15 48.87
CA PHE A 293 7.71 -1.97 48.71
C PHE A 293 6.45 -1.19 48.31
N ASP A 294 6.58 -0.09 47.59
CA ASP A 294 5.45 0.69 47.10
C ASP A 294 4.83 0.10 45.81
N GLY A 295 5.52 -0.79 45.13
CA GLY A 295 5.12 -1.48 43.91
C GLY A 295 5.82 -0.96 42.64
N THR A 296 6.74 0.00 42.79
CA THR A 296 7.59 0.54 41.74
C THR A 296 9.00 -0.03 41.90
N PRO A 297 9.62 -0.65 40.88
CA PRO A 297 11.02 -1.05 40.94
C PRO A 297 11.94 0.17 41.01
N ASN A 298 13.05 0.09 41.76
CA ASN A 298 13.98 1.21 41.96
C ASN A 298 14.38 1.92 40.64
N MET A 299 14.65 1.17 39.59
CA MET A 299 14.99 1.73 38.25
C MET A 299 13.87 2.55 37.59
N MET A 300 12.69 2.63 38.19
CA MET A 300 11.52 3.39 37.71
C MET A 300 10.96 4.29 38.82
N ASP A 301 11.59 4.28 40.00
CA ASP A 301 11.15 4.99 41.18
C ASP A 301 11.98 6.28 41.32
N PHE A 302 11.32 7.36 41.67
CA PHE A 302 11.97 8.64 41.90
C PHE A 302 12.47 8.82 43.35
N ASP A 303 12.10 7.89 44.26
CA ASP A 303 12.33 7.91 45.69
C ASP A 303 12.37 6.46 46.19
N SER A 304 13.46 5.78 45.80
CA SER A 304 13.60 4.31 45.87
C SER A 304 13.52 3.75 47.28
N ASP A 305 13.80 4.55 48.35
CA ASP A 305 13.71 4.13 49.75
C ASP A 305 12.44 4.64 50.44
N GLY A 306 11.67 5.53 49.75
CA GLY A 306 10.39 6.03 50.25
C GLY A 306 10.49 7.00 51.43
N ASP A 307 11.64 7.64 51.64
CA ASP A 307 11.86 8.56 52.77
C ASP A 307 11.36 9.99 52.52
N GLY A 308 11.02 10.31 51.24
CA GLY A 308 10.49 11.58 50.78
C GLY A 308 11.54 12.52 50.23
N ILE A 309 12.77 12.06 50.04
CA ILE A 309 13.81 12.74 49.28
C ILE A 309 13.99 11.95 47.98
N ALA A 310 14.04 12.61 46.84
CA ALA A 310 14.18 11.95 45.58
C ALA A 310 15.63 11.52 45.31
N ASP A 311 15.82 10.36 44.69
CA ASP A 311 17.11 9.74 44.37
C ASP A 311 18.06 10.68 43.63
N ILE A 312 17.51 11.53 42.72
CA ILE A 312 18.28 12.56 41.99
C ILE A 312 18.97 13.55 42.96
N ILE A 313 18.46 13.72 44.18
CA ILE A 313 19.03 14.58 45.19
C ILE A 313 20.12 13.82 45.97
N GLU A 314 19.90 12.55 46.23
CA GLU A 314 20.71 11.70 47.11
C GLU A 314 21.94 11.11 46.42
N ARG A 315 21.86 10.84 45.14
CA ARG A 315 22.87 10.13 44.35
C ARG A 315 24.28 10.70 44.36
N ASP A 316 24.46 12.00 44.60
CA ASP A 316 25.73 12.70 44.60
C ASP A 316 25.59 14.01 45.38
N TYR A 317 25.37 13.89 46.69
CA TYR A 317 25.22 15.04 47.55
C TYR A 317 26.47 15.94 47.56
N ASN A 318 27.64 15.35 47.53
CA ASN A 318 28.89 16.07 47.66
C ASN A 318 29.42 16.58 46.31
N ARG A 319 28.81 16.16 45.18
CA ARG A 319 29.18 16.50 43.79
C ARG A 319 30.60 16.11 43.42
N ASP A 320 31.08 15.01 43.95
CA ASP A 320 32.39 14.48 43.56
C ASP A 320 32.35 13.60 42.32
N GLY A 321 31.13 13.31 41.80
CA GLY A 321 30.87 12.48 40.63
C GLY A 321 30.76 11.00 40.96
N ILE A 322 30.70 10.64 42.21
CA ILE A 322 30.47 9.27 42.67
C ILE A 322 28.95 9.11 42.92
N VAL A 323 28.32 8.30 42.14
CA VAL A 323 26.84 8.07 42.14
C VAL A 323 26.41 7.10 43.25
N TYR A 324 27.23 6.90 44.28
CA TYR A 324 27.01 5.99 45.40
C TYR A 324 27.53 6.60 46.65
N ASP A 325 27.07 7.81 46.95
CA ASP A 325 27.36 8.38 48.26
C ASP A 325 26.71 7.49 49.35
N ASP A 326 27.45 7.23 50.38
CA ASP A 326 27.09 6.55 51.62
C ASP A 326 27.65 7.44 52.72
N CYS A 327 26.84 8.37 53.13
CA CYS A 327 27.31 9.50 53.90
C CYS A 327 27.53 9.16 55.37
N ASP A 328 26.87 8.14 55.90
CA ASP A 328 27.05 7.66 57.26
C ASP A 328 27.98 6.44 57.35
N ASN A 329 28.35 5.85 56.16
CA ASN A 329 29.19 4.68 55.98
C ASN A 329 28.63 3.40 56.62
N ASP A 330 27.31 3.20 56.50
CA ASP A 330 26.64 2.00 56.97
C ASP A 330 26.65 0.86 55.91
N GLY A 331 26.91 1.17 54.66
CA GLY A 331 27.04 0.25 53.51
C GLY A 331 25.86 0.26 52.57
N TRP A 332 24.87 1.12 52.81
CA TRP A 332 23.80 1.45 51.85
C TRP A 332 24.13 2.76 51.13
N PRO A 333 23.91 2.87 49.84
CA PRO A 333 24.00 4.16 49.20
C PRO A 333 22.84 5.05 49.62
N ASP A 334 23.07 6.37 49.67
CA ASP A 334 22.10 7.34 50.19
C ASP A 334 20.72 7.24 49.56
N TYR A 335 20.59 6.91 48.27
CA TYR A 335 19.31 6.73 47.58
C TYR A 335 18.53 5.44 47.93
N LEU A 336 19.11 4.57 48.77
CA LEU A 336 18.51 3.38 49.35
C LEU A 336 18.58 3.36 50.88
N ASP A 337 18.77 4.52 51.49
CA ASP A 337 18.99 4.63 52.92
C ASP A 337 17.97 5.57 53.60
N VAL A 338 16.96 4.97 54.19
CA VAL A 338 15.84 5.65 54.90
C VAL A 338 16.32 6.49 56.05
N ASP A 339 17.47 6.19 56.70
CA ASP A 339 17.97 6.92 57.85
C ASP A 339 19.02 7.98 57.48
N GLN A 340 18.63 8.80 56.60
CA GLN A 340 19.27 9.97 55.99
C GLN A 340 20.55 10.49 56.69
N CYS A 341 21.45 10.97 55.88
CA CYS A 341 22.54 11.84 56.28
C CYS A 341 22.08 13.12 56.96
N ASN A 342 21.49 13.00 58.12
CA ASN A 342 21.04 14.15 58.87
C ASN A 342 22.24 14.88 59.47
N PHE A 343 22.56 16.08 58.98
CA PHE A 343 23.43 16.96 59.75
C PHE A 343 22.91 17.16 61.12
N TYR A 344 23.72 16.92 62.11
CA TYR A 344 23.43 17.44 63.43
C TYR A 344 23.47 18.96 63.40
N ILE A 345 22.31 19.60 63.26
CA ILE A 345 22.20 21.05 63.26
C ILE A 345 21.86 21.51 64.69
N PRO A 346 22.78 22.19 65.38
CA PRO A 346 22.50 22.66 66.73
C PRO A 346 21.36 23.66 66.72
N ASN A 347 20.54 23.64 67.76
CA ASN A 347 19.39 24.52 67.89
C ASN A 347 19.65 25.76 68.76
N ILE A 348 20.89 26.02 69.13
CA ILE A 348 21.27 27.17 69.97
C ILE A 348 22.58 27.78 69.48
N VAL A 349 22.67 29.10 69.54
CA VAL A 349 23.88 29.89 69.29
C VAL A 349 24.03 30.90 70.43
N THR A 350 25.19 30.90 71.01
CA THR A 350 25.50 31.78 72.16
C THR A 350 26.69 32.70 71.87
N PRO A 351 26.55 33.69 70.97
CA PRO A 351 27.67 34.54 70.54
C PRO A 351 28.09 35.53 71.60
N ASN A 352 28.80 35.04 72.61
CA ASN A 352 29.29 35.78 73.76
C ASN A 352 30.82 35.84 73.85
N ASN A 353 31.50 35.18 72.88
CA ASN A 353 32.99 35.06 72.78
C ASN A 353 33.61 34.25 73.94
N ASP A 354 32.95 33.25 74.46
CA ASP A 354 33.53 32.33 75.45
C ASP A 354 34.18 31.08 74.82
N GLY A 355 33.98 30.89 73.53
CA GLY A 355 34.52 29.79 72.73
C GLY A 355 33.54 28.64 72.52
N ASP A 356 32.38 28.64 73.21
CA ASP A 356 31.36 27.59 73.10
C ASP A 356 30.10 28.13 72.38
N ASN A 357 29.70 27.49 71.29
CA ASN A 357 28.52 27.86 70.46
C ASN A 357 28.48 29.35 70.03
N ASP A 358 29.63 30.00 69.90
CA ASP A 358 29.72 31.39 69.41
C ASP A 358 29.25 31.52 67.97
N TYR A 359 29.38 30.45 67.19
CA TYR A 359 29.00 30.35 65.79
C TYR A 359 27.95 29.24 65.59
N PHE A 360 27.11 29.39 64.61
CA PHE A 360 26.19 28.33 64.18
C PHE A 360 26.96 27.35 63.32
N VAL A 361 27.54 26.35 63.97
CA VAL A 361 28.37 25.33 63.32
C VAL A 361 27.48 24.18 62.90
N ILE A 362 27.43 23.92 61.59
CA ILE A 362 26.77 22.74 61.04
C ILE A 362 27.90 21.79 60.64
N PRO A 363 28.14 20.72 61.41
CA PRO A 363 29.18 19.75 61.10
C PRO A 363 28.96 19.17 59.71
N ASP A 364 30.04 18.87 59.00
CA ASP A 364 30.08 18.20 57.68
C ASP A 364 29.44 18.96 56.51
N LEU A 365 28.81 20.11 56.73
CA LEU A 365 28.21 20.93 55.68
C LEU A 365 29.27 21.46 54.68
N ASP A 366 30.51 21.50 55.09
CA ASP A 366 31.65 21.88 54.23
C ASP A 366 31.99 20.85 53.18
N LYS A 367 31.54 19.60 53.32
CA LYS A 367 31.61 18.57 52.27
C LYS A 367 30.72 18.90 51.07
N TYR A 368 29.75 19.82 51.24
CA TYR A 368 28.79 20.24 50.21
C TYR A 368 29.06 21.68 49.75
N PRO A 369 29.97 21.91 48.81
CA PRO A 369 30.45 23.26 48.44
C PRO A 369 29.35 24.15 47.81
N ASN A 370 28.26 23.60 47.35
CA ASN A 370 27.11 24.35 46.82
C ASN A 370 25.95 24.48 47.83
N ASN A 371 26.25 24.37 49.14
CA ASN A 371 25.28 24.62 50.18
C ASN A 371 24.86 26.09 50.26
N ARG A 372 23.70 26.35 50.87
CA ARG A 372 23.21 27.68 51.21
C ARG A 372 22.49 27.66 52.53
N LEU A 373 22.92 28.43 53.49
CA LEU A 373 22.19 28.68 54.72
C LEU A 373 21.38 29.96 54.60
N SER A 374 20.06 29.87 54.89
CA SER A 374 19.14 31.01 54.98
C SER A 374 18.53 31.02 56.35
N ILE A 375 18.57 32.17 57.09
CA ILE A 375 17.98 32.32 58.39
C ILE A 375 16.93 33.42 58.36
N PHE A 376 15.76 33.12 58.96
CA PHE A 376 14.57 33.97 58.96
C PHE A 376 14.20 34.35 60.39
N ASP A 377 13.63 35.52 60.57
CA ASP A 377 13.00 35.91 61.83
C ASP A 377 11.61 35.24 61.96
N ARG A 378 10.99 35.42 63.12
CA ARG A 378 9.66 34.87 63.41
C ARG A 378 8.51 35.38 62.55
N LEU A 379 8.75 36.42 61.77
CA LEU A 379 7.81 36.99 60.78
C LEU A 379 8.10 36.50 59.35
N GLY A 380 9.08 35.64 59.17
CA GLY A 380 9.49 35.10 57.83
C GLY A 380 10.40 36.06 57.06
N ASN A 381 10.97 37.11 57.67
CA ASN A 381 11.92 37.97 56.97
C ASN A 381 13.31 37.34 56.96
N LEU A 382 13.97 37.30 55.84
CA LEU A 382 15.32 36.82 55.68
C LEU A 382 16.28 37.75 56.39
N VAL A 383 17.00 37.26 57.41
CA VAL A 383 17.96 38.04 58.20
C VAL A 383 19.40 37.70 57.89
N PHE A 384 19.69 36.48 57.49
CA PHE A 384 21.01 36.03 57.07
C PHE A 384 20.91 35.07 55.91
N GLN A 385 21.86 35.15 54.96
CA GLN A 385 21.97 34.17 53.89
C GLN A 385 23.41 34.12 53.42
N GLU A 386 23.94 32.92 53.30
CA GLU A 386 25.29 32.68 52.77
C GLU A 386 25.28 31.44 51.92
N THR A 387 25.87 31.55 50.72
CA THR A 387 26.17 30.40 49.84
C THR A 387 27.56 29.88 50.14
N SER A 388 27.75 28.57 50.02
CA SER A 388 28.97 27.90 50.56
C SER A 388 29.21 28.28 52.00
N TYR A 389 28.21 28.08 52.82
CA TYR A 389 28.23 28.44 54.23
C TYR A 389 29.37 27.77 54.95
N ALA A 390 30.24 28.58 55.56
CA ALA A 390 31.46 28.15 56.20
C ALA A 390 31.42 28.36 57.75
N ASN A 391 30.24 28.09 58.34
CA ASN A 391 30.05 28.21 59.80
C ASN A 391 30.29 29.61 60.37
N THR A 392 29.93 30.65 59.64
CA THR A 392 30.25 32.06 59.90
C THR A 392 29.19 32.79 60.71
N PHE A 393 27.94 32.25 60.80
CA PHE A 393 26.85 32.94 61.48
C PHE A 393 27.05 32.98 63.00
N ASN A 394 27.18 34.17 63.53
CA ASN A 394 27.37 34.47 64.97
C ASN A 394 26.28 35.41 65.52
N GLY A 395 25.05 35.31 64.99
CA GLY A 395 23.96 36.16 65.43
C GLY A 395 23.98 37.58 64.86
N ILE A 396 24.81 37.81 63.77
CA ILE A 396 24.83 39.07 63.04
C ILE A 396 24.11 38.90 61.71
N ALA A 397 23.14 39.75 61.43
CA ALA A 397 22.44 39.79 60.17
C ALA A 397 23.31 40.32 59.04
N ASN A 398 23.28 39.67 57.86
CA ASN A 398 23.87 40.17 56.63
C ASN A 398 22.82 40.62 55.61
N ARG A 399 21.56 40.61 56.03
CA ARG A 399 20.44 41.16 55.26
C ARG A 399 19.76 42.25 56.07
N SER A 400 19.11 43.21 55.40
CA SER A 400 18.37 44.27 56.07
C SER A 400 17.22 43.72 56.85
N SER A 401 17.23 43.85 58.16
CA SER A 401 16.18 43.41 59.05
C SER A 401 15.74 44.56 59.98
N ALA A 402 14.44 44.72 60.11
CA ALA A 402 13.90 45.71 61.05
C ALA A 402 14.17 45.36 62.53
N LEU A 403 14.61 44.13 62.81
CA LEU A 403 14.92 43.63 64.15
C LEU A 403 16.37 43.74 64.55
N SER A 404 17.28 44.04 63.60
CA SER A 404 18.72 44.16 63.89
C SER A 404 19.07 45.51 64.56
N THR A 405 20.04 45.50 65.45
CA THR A 405 20.61 46.71 65.98
C THR A 405 21.47 47.46 64.96
N THR A 406 21.95 48.67 65.28
CA THR A 406 22.85 49.47 64.41
C THR A 406 24.10 48.74 63.93
N ASN A 407 24.54 47.70 64.65
CA ASN A 407 25.70 46.84 64.28
C ASN A 407 25.26 45.52 63.60
N GLY A 408 24.00 45.38 63.16
CA GLY A 408 23.52 44.15 62.52
C GLY A 408 23.20 43.00 63.52
N GLN A 409 23.38 43.21 64.80
CA GLN A 409 23.20 42.18 65.82
C GLN A 409 21.68 41.84 65.96
N LEU A 410 21.34 40.55 65.83
CA LEU A 410 20.00 40.07 65.98
C LEU A 410 19.59 39.97 67.48
N PRO A 411 18.38 40.29 67.88
CA PRO A 411 17.86 40.12 69.22
C PRO A 411 17.92 38.66 69.69
N ILE A 412 17.94 38.45 71.01
CA ILE A 412 17.72 37.15 71.67
C ILE A 412 16.35 36.64 71.27
N GLY A 413 16.27 35.37 70.85
CA GLY A 413 15.01 34.77 70.42
C GLY A 413 15.18 33.64 69.44
N THR A 414 14.02 33.10 69.00
CA THR A 414 13.94 32.01 68.02
C THR A 414 13.98 32.55 66.63
N TYR A 415 14.78 31.94 65.77
CA TYR A 415 14.91 32.14 64.34
C TYR A 415 14.71 30.80 63.64
N PHE A 416 14.33 30.82 62.36
CA PHE A 416 14.15 29.63 61.56
C PHE A 416 15.25 29.58 60.50
N TYR A 417 15.74 28.40 60.21
CA TYR A 417 16.72 28.21 59.17
C TYR A 417 16.22 27.27 58.07
N ILE A 418 16.78 27.45 56.90
CA ILE A 418 16.69 26.50 55.81
C ILE A 418 18.15 26.30 55.33
N VAL A 419 18.58 25.05 55.32
CA VAL A 419 19.80 24.61 54.64
C VAL A 419 19.40 24.07 53.28
N GLU A 420 20.02 24.56 52.25
CA GLU A 420 19.84 24.09 50.86
C GLU A 420 21.16 23.50 50.39
N VAL A 421 21.07 22.36 49.73
CA VAL A 421 22.19 21.74 49.05
C VAL A 421 21.83 21.68 47.56
N ASN A 422 22.77 22.10 46.71
CA ASN A 422 22.57 22.14 45.24
C ASN A 422 21.36 22.99 44.75
N GLY A 423 20.84 23.88 45.64
CA GLY A 423 19.68 24.72 45.36
C GLY A 423 18.33 24.13 45.78
N VAL A 424 18.34 22.96 46.35
CA VAL A 424 17.16 22.28 46.90
C VAL A 424 17.15 22.42 48.43
N PRO A 425 16.00 22.71 49.07
CA PRO A 425 15.90 22.66 50.54
C PRO A 425 16.21 21.25 51.06
N PHE A 426 17.24 21.15 51.86
CA PHE A 426 17.71 19.89 52.41
C PHE A 426 17.19 19.68 53.85
N GLN A 427 17.41 20.65 54.72
CA GLN A 427 16.96 20.59 56.10
C GLN A 427 16.46 21.96 56.56
N SER A 428 15.42 21.99 57.39
CA SER A 428 14.93 23.21 58.00
C SER A 428 14.65 22.99 59.50
N GLY A 429 14.77 24.05 60.26
CA GLY A 429 14.55 23.96 61.67
C GLY A 429 14.57 25.34 62.35
N TYR A 430 14.82 25.35 63.63
CA TYR A 430 14.93 26.58 64.38
C TYR A 430 16.25 26.66 65.16
N ILE A 431 16.74 27.86 65.31
CA ILE A 431 17.85 28.19 66.22
C ILE A 431 17.38 29.20 67.25
N TYR A 432 17.89 29.08 68.43
CA TYR A 432 17.71 30.07 69.49
C TYR A 432 18.98 30.85 69.71
N ILE A 433 18.91 32.16 69.54
CA ILE A 433 20.04 33.05 69.85
C ILE A 433 19.93 33.48 71.36
N MET A 434 20.94 33.15 72.08
CA MET A 434 21.08 33.55 73.49
C MET A 434 22.42 34.28 73.72
N ARG A 435 22.47 35.27 74.61
CA ARG A 435 23.69 35.99 74.89
C ARG A 435 23.84 36.14 76.39
#